data_3b8307120af6a4cb8790e424cacf1d1b
#
_entry.id   3b8307120af6a4cb8790e424cacf1d1b
#
_cell.length_a   1.000
_cell.length_b   1.000
_cell.length_c   1.000
_cell.angle_alpha   90.00
_cell.angle_beta   90.00
_cell.angle_gamma   90.00
#
_symmetry.space_group_name_H-M   'P 1'
#
loop_
_entity.id
_entity.type
_entity.pdbx_description
1 polymer ?
#
loop_
_entity_poly.entity_id
_entity_poly.type
_entity_poly.pdbx_seq_one_letter_code
_entity_poly.pdbx_strand_id
1 'polypeptide(L)'
;NVSKKTKIVFLANPNNPTGTYLTNFELLELRKKLRKNILLVVDDAYAEYMKNDDYESGLKLFKNKQNVFILRTFSKIYGLSSLRVGWGYGSKKIITALNIIKPPFNVNEVAQKAAIESLKDTKFITRSVKHNIIYSKKLKNFLNQFGINSNNVSANFLLLNFEKCKFKAKYFYEKLKTKGIILRSTENGYNIKNMLRLTIGSKTDNLKFMRAVKGIFNS
;
A
#
# COMPACT_ATOMS: atom_id res chain seq x y z
N ASN A 1 7.61 17.75 12.59
CA ASN A 1 8.95 17.13 12.55
C ASN A 1 9.87 17.71 11.43
N VAL A 2 9.46 18.76 10.71
CA VAL A 2 10.31 19.44 9.71
C VAL A 2 11.18 20.49 10.40
N SER A 3 12.49 20.39 10.25
CA SER A 3 13.49 21.34 10.81
C SER A 3 14.23 22.10 9.71
N LYS A 4 15.09 23.06 10.09
CA LYS A 4 15.97 23.79 9.14
C LYS A 4 16.90 22.84 8.36
N LYS A 5 17.23 21.66 8.92
CA LYS A 5 18.10 20.63 8.31
C LYS A 5 17.37 19.71 7.35
N THR A 6 16.03 19.64 7.39
CA THR A 6 15.23 18.72 6.54
C THR A 6 15.42 19.07 5.06
N LYS A 7 15.82 18.09 4.26
CA LYS A 7 16.03 18.20 2.80
C LYS A 7 15.01 17.39 2.00
N ILE A 8 14.57 16.26 2.55
CA ILE A 8 13.64 15.36 1.88
C ILE A 8 12.55 14.96 2.88
N VAL A 9 11.31 14.89 2.41
CA VAL A 9 10.17 14.33 3.13
C VAL A 9 9.63 13.18 2.29
N PHE A 10 9.56 11.98 2.87
CA PHE A 10 8.93 10.81 2.27
C PHE A 10 7.51 10.67 2.80
N LEU A 11 6.56 10.48 1.89
CA LEU A 11 5.16 10.27 2.20
C LEU A 11 4.61 9.10 1.40
N ALA A 12 4.15 8.05 2.07
CA ALA A 12 3.39 6.98 1.43
C ALA A 12 1.90 7.35 1.38
N ASN A 13 1.31 7.40 0.18
CA ASN A 13 -0.08 7.82 -0.03
C ASN A 13 -0.78 7.00 -1.14
N PRO A 14 -1.55 5.95 -0.81
CA PRO A 14 -1.93 5.47 0.53
C PRO A 14 -0.78 4.87 1.35
N ASN A 15 -0.91 4.98 2.67
CA ASN A 15 0.13 4.53 3.60
C ASN A 15 0.06 3.03 3.92
N ASN A 16 1.19 2.37 3.98
CA ASN A 16 1.36 1.02 4.51
C ASN A 16 2.09 1.14 5.87
N PRO A 17 1.54 0.60 6.97
CA PRO A 17 0.50 -0.45 7.04
C PRO A 17 -0.92 0.06 7.36
N THR A 18 -1.12 1.36 7.55
CA THR A 18 -2.37 1.90 8.10
C THR A 18 -3.52 1.90 7.09
N GLY A 19 -3.23 1.94 5.79
CA GLY A 19 -4.24 2.13 4.76
C GLY A 19 -4.89 3.52 4.79
N THR A 20 -4.35 4.47 5.54
CA THR A 20 -4.77 5.86 5.50
C THR A 20 -4.20 6.57 4.28
N TYR A 21 -4.85 7.62 3.85
CA TYR A 21 -4.36 8.48 2.77
C TYR A 21 -4.66 9.95 3.07
N LEU A 22 -3.94 10.83 2.43
CA LEU A 22 -4.24 12.26 2.35
C LEU A 22 -5.12 12.50 1.13
N THR A 23 -6.14 13.32 1.31
CA THR A 23 -6.98 13.82 0.22
C THR A 23 -6.17 14.72 -0.71
N ASN A 24 -6.74 15.02 -1.89
CA ASN A 24 -6.16 15.97 -2.85
C ASN A 24 -5.80 17.28 -2.20
N PHE A 25 -6.73 17.83 -1.42
CA PHE A 25 -6.54 19.09 -0.72
C PHE A 25 -5.40 19.01 0.30
N GLU A 26 -5.41 18.00 1.16
CA GLU A 26 -4.39 17.81 2.21
C GLU A 26 -3.00 17.63 1.62
N LEU A 27 -2.86 16.85 0.53
CA LEU A 27 -1.59 16.61 -0.11
C LEU A 27 -1.02 17.89 -0.77
N LEU A 28 -1.88 18.69 -1.40
CA LEU A 28 -1.51 19.98 -1.96
C LEU A 28 -1.10 20.98 -0.87
N GLU A 29 -1.86 21.07 0.22
CA GLU A 29 -1.55 21.92 1.38
C GLU A 29 -0.25 21.49 2.08
N LEU A 30 -0.01 20.16 2.22
CA LEU A 30 1.28 19.66 2.71
C LEU A 30 2.43 20.21 1.86
N ARG A 31 2.35 20.08 0.52
CA ARG A 31 3.41 20.57 -0.38
C ARG A 31 3.59 22.09 -0.25
N LYS A 32 2.51 22.84 -0.15
CA LYS A 32 2.52 24.32 -0.02
C LYS A 32 3.22 24.78 1.27
N LYS A 33 2.97 24.08 2.38
CA LYS A 33 3.58 24.36 3.69
C LYS A 33 5.06 23.95 3.78
N LEU A 34 5.53 23.02 2.95
CA LEU A 34 6.94 22.66 2.90
C LEU A 34 7.75 23.74 2.17
N ARG A 35 8.92 24.10 2.70
CA ARG A 35 9.85 25.03 2.03
C ARG A 35 10.17 24.55 0.61
N LYS A 36 10.40 25.50 -0.30
CA LYS A 36 10.67 25.22 -1.73
C LYS A 36 11.91 24.33 -1.96
N ASN A 37 12.89 24.38 -1.06
CA ASN A 37 14.13 23.59 -1.13
C ASN A 37 14.01 22.18 -0.52
N ILE A 38 12.83 21.79 -0.04
CA ILE A 38 12.56 20.40 0.42
C ILE A 38 11.97 19.61 -0.74
N LEU A 39 12.60 18.49 -1.06
CA LEU A 39 12.03 17.51 -1.99
C LEU A 39 10.92 16.72 -1.27
N LEU A 40 9.71 16.72 -1.81
CA LEU A 40 8.65 15.82 -1.40
C LEU A 40 8.68 14.56 -2.27
N VAL A 41 8.92 13.41 -1.68
CA VAL A 41 8.82 12.12 -2.33
C VAL A 41 7.49 11.48 -1.96
N VAL A 42 6.61 11.27 -2.94
CA VAL A 42 5.31 10.61 -2.75
C VAL A 42 5.41 9.17 -3.24
N ASP A 43 5.23 8.21 -2.33
CA ASP A 43 5.15 6.80 -2.67
C ASP A 43 3.69 6.43 -2.99
N ASP A 44 3.39 6.40 -4.28
CA ASP A 44 2.08 6.10 -4.86
C ASP A 44 1.91 4.59 -5.16
N ALA A 45 2.56 3.71 -4.42
CA ALA A 45 2.59 2.26 -4.71
C ALA A 45 1.19 1.60 -4.77
N TYR A 46 0.17 2.24 -4.21
CA TYR A 46 -1.21 1.73 -4.16
C TYR A 46 -2.22 2.60 -4.91
N ALA A 47 -1.77 3.60 -5.65
CA ALA A 47 -2.65 4.58 -6.31
C ALA A 47 -3.72 3.96 -7.22
N GLU A 48 -3.42 2.86 -7.92
CA GLU A 48 -4.36 2.19 -8.82
C GLU A 48 -5.56 1.54 -8.09
N TYR A 49 -5.41 1.23 -6.79
CA TYR A 49 -6.49 0.68 -5.98
C TYR A 49 -7.51 1.73 -5.52
N MET A 50 -7.11 3.01 -5.53
CA MET A 50 -7.94 4.11 -5.06
C MET A 50 -9.10 4.41 -6.02
N LYS A 51 -10.28 4.58 -5.44
CA LYS A 51 -11.51 4.94 -6.16
C LYS A 51 -12.30 6.02 -5.43
N ASN A 52 -11.68 6.67 -4.44
CA ASN A 52 -12.29 7.74 -3.66
C ASN A 52 -12.23 9.04 -4.47
N ASP A 53 -13.32 9.78 -4.52
CA ASP A 53 -13.43 11.02 -5.30
C ASP A 53 -12.52 12.15 -4.78
N ASP A 54 -12.17 12.09 -3.49
CA ASP A 54 -11.28 13.02 -2.81
C ASP A 54 -9.79 12.65 -2.90
N TYR A 55 -9.45 11.54 -3.60
CA TYR A 55 -8.08 11.10 -3.85
C TYR A 55 -7.67 11.29 -5.30
N GLU A 56 -6.47 11.81 -5.48
CA GLU A 56 -5.81 11.81 -6.78
C GLU A 56 -4.33 11.41 -6.60
N SER A 57 -3.77 10.71 -7.58
CA SER A 57 -2.37 10.29 -7.51
C SER A 57 -1.42 11.49 -7.52
N GLY A 58 -0.30 11.38 -6.82
CA GLY A 58 0.74 12.41 -6.82
C GLY A 58 1.23 12.74 -8.24
N LEU A 59 1.21 11.75 -9.14
CA LEU A 59 1.58 11.95 -10.54
C LEU A 59 0.68 12.98 -11.24
N LYS A 60 -0.62 12.94 -11.00
CA LYS A 60 -1.57 13.88 -11.60
C LYS A 60 -1.54 15.24 -10.89
N LEU A 61 -1.51 15.24 -9.54
CA LEU A 61 -1.49 16.47 -8.74
C LEU A 61 -0.23 17.31 -8.94
N PHE A 62 0.92 16.66 -9.11
CA PHE A 62 2.22 17.33 -9.15
C PHE A 62 2.93 17.25 -10.50
N LYS A 63 2.20 17.01 -11.58
CA LYS A 63 2.77 17.06 -12.93
C LYS A 63 3.56 18.36 -13.12
N ASN A 64 4.81 18.24 -13.57
CA ASN A 64 5.73 19.37 -13.80
C ASN A 64 6.19 20.16 -12.56
N LYS A 65 5.93 19.70 -11.33
CA LYS A 65 6.50 20.34 -10.12
C LYS A 65 7.97 19.95 -9.93
N GLN A 66 8.85 20.96 -9.75
CA GLN A 66 10.30 20.75 -9.70
C GLN A 66 10.81 20.05 -8.42
N ASN A 67 10.10 20.20 -7.32
CA ASN A 67 10.50 19.73 -5.99
C ASN A 67 9.59 18.63 -5.45
N VAL A 68 9.02 17.85 -6.35
CA VAL A 68 8.25 16.64 -6.04
C VAL A 68 8.78 15.48 -6.88
N PHE A 69 8.86 14.30 -6.26
CA PHE A 69 9.24 13.06 -6.91
C PHE A 69 8.21 11.99 -6.59
N ILE A 70 7.67 11.32 -7.59
CA ILE A 70 6.63 10.31 -7.43
C ILE A 70 7.23 8.93 -7.66
N LEU A 71 6.96 8.00 -6.75
CA LEU A 71 7.36 6.59 -6.88
C LEU A 71 6.15 5.73 -7.22
N ARG A 72 6.35 4.83 -8.16
CA ARG A 72 5.35 3.82 -8.59
C ARG A 72 6.01 2.45 -8.65
N THR A 73 5.21 1.40 -8.54
CA THR A 73 5.73 0.03 -8.52
C THR A 73 4.89 -0.92 -9.37
N PHE A 74 5.55 -1.89 -9.98
CA PHE A 74 4.90 -3.04 -10.60
C PHE A 74 4.67 -4.20 -9.62
N SER A 75 5.14 -4.08 -8.38
CA SER A 75 5.06 -5.13 -7.35
C SER A 75 3.68 -5.36 -6.78
N LYS A 76 2.71 -4.46 -6.99
CA LYS A 76 1.38 -4.52 -6.39
C LYS A 76 0.34 -4.94 -7.43
N ILE A 77 -0.45 -4.00 -7.93
CA ILE A 77 -1.58 -4.31 -8.81
C ILE A 77 -1.18 -5.03 -10.11
N TYR A 78 0.02 -4.77 -10.61
CA TYR A 78 0.55 -5.42 -11.82
C TYR A 78 1.06 -6.85 -11.60
N GLY A 79 1.13 -7.33 -10.35
CA GLY A 79 1.50 -8.71 -10.03
C GLY A 79 2.98 -9.08 -10.21
N LEU A 80 3.87 -8.12 -10.47
CA LEU A 80 5.28 -8.35 -10.81
C LEU A 80 6.23 -8.20 -9.59
N SER A 81 5.81 -8.60 -8.39
CA SER A 81 6.57 -8.38 -7.16
C SER A 81 7.94 -9.05 -7.13
N SER A 82 8.08 -10.22 -7.75
CA SER A 82 9.34 -10.97 -7.84
C SER A 82 10.36 -10.37 -8.80
N LEU A 83 9.91 -9.60 -9.79
CA LEU A 83 10.77 -9.00 -10.82
C LEU A 83 11.50 -7.73 -10.36
N ARG A 84 11.18 -7.20 -9.19
CA ARG A 84 11.83 -6.04 -8.55
C ARG A 84 11.92 -4.80 -9.46
N VAL A 85 10.83 -4.42 -10.09
CA VAL A 85 10.73 -3.28 -11.00
C VAL A 85 9.72 -2.26 -10.53
N GLY A 86 10.05 -1.00 -10.68
CA GLY A 86 9.23 0.18 -10.43
C GLY A 86 9.78 1.35 -11.24
N TRP A 87 9.17 2.50 -11.08
CA TRP A 87 9.61 3.71 -11.77
C TRP A 87 9.36 4.96 -10.92
N GLY A 88 10.07 6.01 -11.25
CA GLY A 88 9.91 7.32 -10.63
C GLY A 88 9.68 8.42 -11.66
N TYR A 89 8.91 9.42 -11.26
CA TYR A 89 8.64 10.62 -12.06
C TYR A 89 9.03 11.88 -11.29
N GLY A 90 9.78 12.76 -11.92
CA GLY A 90 10.20 14.03 -11.33
C GLY A 90 10.91 14.92 -12.33
N SER A 91 11.42 16.06 -11.87
CA SER A 91 12.15 16.99 -12.73
C SER A 91 13.43 16.37 -13.30
N LYS A 92 13.85 16.86 -14.49
CA LYS A 92 15.09 16.42 -15.14
C LYS A 92 16.31 16.47 -14.19
N LYS A 93 16.40 17.49 -13.35
CA LYS A 93 17.48 17.64 -12.37
C LYS A 93 17.54 16.45 -11.39
N ILE A 94 16.40 16.02 -10.88
CA ILE A 94 16.29 14.88 -9.95
C ILE A 94 16.66 13.58 -10.70
N ILE A 95 16.09 13.38 -11.89
CA ILE A 95 16.36 12.18 -12.71
C ILE A 95 17.84 12.09 -13.06
N THR A 96 18.48 13.19 -13.44
CA THR A 96 19.92 13.21 -13.72
C THR A 96 20.74 12.82 -12.49
N ALA A 97 20.42 13.36 -11.31
CA ALA A 97 21.11 13.00 -10.06
C ALA A 97 20.94 11.51 -9.73
N LEU A 98 19.74 10.95 -9.89
CA LEU A 98 19.49 9.53 -9.69
C LEU A 98 20.25 8.65 -10.68
N ASN A 99 20.37 9.07 -11.94
CA ASN A 99 21.12 8.34 -12.95
C ASN A 99 22.64 8.29 -12.67
N ILE A 100 23.18 9.30 -11.99
CA ILE A 100 24.61 9.32 -11.59
C ILE A 100 24.88 8.28 -10.49
N ILE A 101 23.96 8.13 -9.53
CA ILE A 101 24.18 7.30 -8.35
C ILE A 101 23.59 5.90 -8.45
N LYS A 102 22.75 5.62 -9.46
CA LYS A 102 22.15 4.29 -9.59
C LYS A 102 23.21 3.23 -9.91
N PRO A 103 23.11 2.01 -9.36
CA PRO A 103 23.95 0.89 -9.76
C PRO A 103 23.79 0.57 -11.26
N PRO A 104 24.83 0.07 -11.92
CA PRO A 104 24.70 -0.46 -13.29
C PRO A 104 23.75 -1.68 -13.26
N PHE A 105 23.01 -1.88 -14.37
CA PHE A 105 22.13 -3.02 -14.56
C PHE A 105 21.09 -3.26 -13.43
N ASN A 106 20.64 -2.18 -12.78
CA ASN A 106 19.75 -2.23 -11.63
C ASN A 106 18.35 -2.82 -11.92
N VAL A 107 17.91 -2.83 -13.17
CA VAL A 107 16.67 -3.49 -13.62
C VAL A 107 16.99 -4.44 -14.77
N ASN A 108 16.70 -5.73 -14.58
CA ASN A 108 16.96 -6.72 -15.62
C ASN A 108 15.99 -6.59 -16.82
N GLU A 109 16.40 -7.09 -17.98
CA GLU A 109 15.64 -6.94 -19.23
C GLU A 109 14.28 -7.64 -19.18
N VAL A 110 14.19 -8.83 -18.54
CA VAL A 110 12.92 -9.57 -18.38
C VAL A 110 11.91 -8.74 -17.60
N ALA A 111 12.37 -8.09 -16.51
CA ALA A 111 11.51 -7.21 -15.71
C ALA A 111 11.01 -6.00 -16.52
N GLN A 112 11.87 -5.40 -17.34
CA GLN A 112 11.49 -4.28 -18.20
C GLN A 112 10.44 -4.69 -19.23
N LYS A 113 10.65 -5.80 -19.95
CA LYS A 113 9.69 -6.34 -20.93
C LYS A 113 8.35 -6.69 -20.28
N ALA A 114 8.38 -7.39 -19.12
CA ALA A 114 7.17 -7.73 -18.39
C ALA A 114 6.40 -6.48 -17.90
N ALA A 115 7.11 -5.44 -17.46
CA ALA A 115 6.49 -4.18 -17.04
C ALA A 115 5.78 -3.50 -18.22
N ILE A 116 6.42 -3.44 -19.40
CA ILE A 116 5.82 -2.86 -20.62
C ILE A 116 4.53 -3.60 -20.99
N GLU A 117 4.56 -4.93 -21.00
CA GLU A 117 3.37 -5.73 -21.32
C GLU A 117 2.27 -5.60 -20.29
N SER A 118 2.62 -5.54 -19.00
CA SER A 118 1.63 -5.37 -17.93
C SER A 118 0.87 -4.04 -17.99
N LEU A 119 1.47 -2.98 -18.54
CA LEU A 119 0.79 -1.69 -18.75
C LEU A 119 -0.30 -1.76 -19.84
N LYS A 120 -0.21 -2.71 -20.75
CA LYS A 120 -1.20 -2.92 -21.83
C LYS A 120 -2.42 -3.69 -21.32
N ASP A 121 -2.29 -4.51 -20.25
CA ASP A 121 -3.39 -5.33 -19.72
C ASP A 121 -4.28 -4.55 -18.74
N THR A 122 -5.01 -3.58 -19.29
CA THR A 122 -5.98 -2.79 -18.52
C THR A 122 -7.14 -3.63 -17.97
N LYS A 123 -7.47 -4.76 -18.62
CA LYS A 123 -8.50 -5.70 -18.16
C LYS A 123 -8.08 -6.38 -16.85
N PHE A 124 -6.81 -6.78 -16.74
CA PHE A 124 -6.25 -7.35 -15.51
C PHE A 124 -6.33 -6.34 -14.36
N ILE A 125 -5.93 -5.09 -14.59
CA ILE A 125 -5.99 -4.01 -13.59
C ILE A 125 -7.44 -3.80 -13.12
N THR A 126 -8.37 -3.64 -14.03
CA THR A 126 -9.79 -3.42 -13.71
C THR A 126 -10.37 -4.59 -12.90
N ARG A 127 -10.08 -5.83 -13.30
CA ARG A 127 -10.50 -7.05 -12.59
C ARG A 127 -9.89 -7.12 -11.19
N SER A 128 -8.62 -6.77 -11.04
CA SER A 128 -7.91 -6.77 -9.75
C SER A 128 -8.48 -5.73 -8.78
N VAL A 129 -8.78 -4.52 -9.25
CA VAL A 129 -9.45 -3.48 -8.46
C VAL A 129 -10.83 -3.92 -8.01
N LYS A 130 -11.65 -4.45 -8.93
CA LYS A 130 -13.00 -4.96 -8.63
C LYS A 130 -12.96 -6.08 -7.58
N HIS A 131 -12.04 -7.05 -7.74
CA HIS A 131 -11.82 -8.12 -6.78
C HIS A 131 -11.45 -7.57 -5.40
N ASN A 132 -10.52 -6.63 -5.35
CA ASN A 132 -10.07 -5.99 -4.10
C ASN A 132 -11.23 -5.30 -3.37
N ILE A 133 -12.07 -4.53 -4.06
CA ILE A 133 -13.23 -3.85 -3.49
C ILE A 133 -14.24 -4.85 -2.93
N ILE A 134 -14.57 -5.92 -3.69
CA ILE A 134 -15.56 -6.92 -3.28
C ILE A 134 -15.07 -7.66 -2.02
N TYR A 135 -13.82 -8.15 -2.04
CA TYR A 135 -13.31 -8.97 -0.95
C TYR A 135 -12.94 -8.16 0.29
N SER A 136 -12.49 -6.91 0.15
CA SER A 136 -12.27 -6.05 1.29
C SER A 136 -13.56 -5.79 2.06
N LYS A 137 -14.65 -5.47 1.37
CA LYS A 137 -15.99 -5.29 1.99
C LYS A 137 -16.47 -6.58 2.65
N LYS A 138 -16.34 -7.73 1.96
CA LYS A 138 -16.74 -9.03 2.48
C LYS A 138 -15.95 -9.42 3.75
N LEU A 139 -14.64 -9.25 3.73
CA LEU A 139 -13.76 -9.54 4.86
C LEU A 139 -14.03 -8.61 6.04
N LYS A 140 -14.18 -7.31 5.79
CA LYS A 140 -14.51 -6.33 6.82
C LYS A 140 -15.82 -6.68 7.53
N ASN A 141 -16.90 -6.92 6.77
CA ASN A 141 -18.20 -7.25 7.34
C ASN A 141 -18.16 -8.59 8.13
N PHE A 142 -17.42 -9.57 7.62
CA PHE A 142 -17.22 -10.85 8.30
C PHE A 142 -16.46 -10.69 9.63
N LEU A 143 -15.35 -9.95 9.63
CA LEU A 143 -14.51 -9.76 10.82
C LEU A 143 -15.19 -8.92 11.91
N ASN A 144 -16.04 -7.97 11.53
CA ASN A 144 -16.81 -7.16 12.47
C ASN A 144 -17.73 -8.03 13.37
N GLN A 145 -18.20 -9.19 12.89
CA GLN A 145 -19.02 -10.14 13.68
C GLN A 145 -18.26 -10.71 14.89
N PHE A 146 -16.92 -10.65 14.86
CA PHE A 146 -16.03 -11.13 15.91
C PHE A 146 -15.36 -9.99 16.72
N GLY A 147 -15.84 -8.76 16.57
CA GLY A 147 -15.26 -7.59 17.22
C GLY A 147 -13.90 -7.16 16.63
N ILE A 148 -13.53 -7.68 15.45
CA ILE A 148 -12.32 -7.27 14.74
C ILE A 148 -12.69 -6.18 13.74
N ASN A 149 -12.36 -4.94 14.07
CA ASN A 149 -12.60 -3.80 13.21
C ASN A 149 -11.48 -3.63 12.17
N SER A 150 -11.75 -2.94 11.08
CA SER A 150 -10.74 -2.55 10.10
C SER A 150 -11.01 -1.19 9.49
N ASN A 151 -9.95 -0.57 8.93
CA ASN A 151 -10.08 0.63 8.10
C ASN A 151 -10.91 0.36 6.82
N ASN A 152 -11.23 1.41 6.10
CA ASN A 152 -11.68 1.31 4.71
C ASN A 152 -10.49 0.94 3.82
N VAL A 153 -10.80 0.24 2.72
CA VAL A 153 -9.73 -0.17 1.79
C VAL A 153 -9.26 1.02 0.95
N SER A 154 -7.95 1.25 0.97
CA SER A 154 -7.24 2.21 0.12
C SER A 154 -5.99 1.61 -0.53
N ALA A 155 -5.75 0.32 -0.24
CA ALA A 155 -4.66 -0.49 -0.77
C ALA A 155 -5.17 -1.93 -0.98
N ASN A 156 -4.28 -2.89 -1.20
CA ASN A 156 -4.66 -4.30 -1.31
C ASN A 156 -4.63 -5.05 0.04
N PHE A 157 -4.86 -4.34 1.14
CA PHE A 157 -4.88 -4.92 2.49
C PHE A 157 -5.84 -4.16 3.42
N LEU A 158 -6.18 -4.80 4.53
CA LEU A 158 -6.89 -4.22 5.66
C LEU A 158 -5.97 -4.21 6.88
N LEU A 159 -6.04 -3.15 7.67
CA LEU A 159 -5.46 -3.09 9.01
C LEU A 159 -6.54 -3.52 10.01
N LEU A 160 -6.32 -4.66 10.65
CA LEU A 160 -7.24 -5.27 11.60
C LEU A 160 -6.94 -4.77 13.01
N ASN A 161 -7.94 -4.21 13.69
CA ASN A 161 -7.86 -3.73 15.06
C ASN A 161 -8.59 -4.70 16.00
N PHE A 162 -7.91 -5.15 17.06
CA PHE A 162 -8.38 -6.15 18.00
C PHE A 162 -8.84 -5.57 19.35
N GLU A 163 -9.02 -4.25 19.46
CA GLU A 163 -9.41 -3.62 20.74
C GLU A 163 -10.75 -4.14 21.28
N LYS A 164 -11.73 -4.37 20.39
CA LYS A 164 -13.07 -4.85 20.72
C LYS A 164 -13.20 -6.37 20.58
N CYS A 165 -12.14 -7.07 20.20
CA CYS A 165 -12.14 -8.52 20.04
C CYS A 165 -11.86 -9.24 21.37
N LYS A 166 -12.51 -10.38 21.59
CA LYS A 166 -12.23 -11.23 22.76
C LYS A 166 -10.76 -11.73 22.82
N PHE A 167 -10.10 -11.80 21.67
CA PHE A 167 -8.70 -12.21 21.56
C PHE A 167 -7.78 -11.04 21.22
N LYS A 168 -6.55 -11.07 21.74
CA LYS A 168 -5.48 -10.14 21.33
C LYS A 168 -4.91 -10.54 19.97
N ALA A 169 -4.40 -9.56 19.22
CA ALA A 169 -3.82 -9.78 17.90
C ALA A 169 -2.73 -10.85 17.86
N LYS A 170 -1.86 -10.92 18.89
CA LYS A 170 -0.81 -11.93 19.03
C LYS A 170 -1.36 -13.34 19.11
N TYR A 171 -2.37 -13.57 19.96
CA TYR A 171 -3.03 -14.89 20.08
C TYR A 171 -3.65 -15.32 18.74
N PHE A 172 -4.39 -14.42 18.13
CA PHE A 172 -5.04 -14.66 16.85
C PHE A 172 -4.04 -14.96 15.72
N TYR A 173 -2.92 -14.24 15.68
CA TYR A 173 -1.82 -14.50 14.76
C TYR A 173 -1.23 -15.90 14.91
N GLU A 174 -0.91 -16.32 16.15
CA GLU A 174 -0.35 -17.65 16.39
C GLU A 174 -1.35 -18.76 16.01
N LYS A 175 -2.64 -18.62 16.33
CA LYS A 175 -3.67 -19.57 15.93
C LYS A 175 -3.86 -19.67 14.41
N LEU A 176 -3.74 -18.58 13.68
CA LEU A 176 -3.77 -18.61 12.21
C LEU A 176 -2.52 -19.27 11.64
N LYS A 177 -1.36 -19.00 12.23
CA LYS A 177 -0.07 -19.58 11.82
C LYS A 177 -0.10 -21.12 11.90
N THR A 178 -0.69 -21.72 12.94
CA THR A 178 -0.86 -23.18 13.05
C THR A 178 -1.76 -23.77 11.94
N LYS A 179 -2.57 -22.93 11.27
CA LYS A 179 -3.41 -23.29 10.12
C LYS A 179 -2.78 -22.93 8.76
N GLY A 180 -1.48 -22.58 8.76
CA GLY A 180 -0.75 -22.17 7.56
C GLY A 180 -1.20 -20.84 6.97
N ILE A 181 -1.71 -19.92 7.81
CA ILE A 181 -2.12 -18.57 7.41
C ILE A 181 -1.28 -17.55 8.17
N ILE A 182 -0.50 -16.76 7.43
CA ILE A 182 0.42 -15.78 8.00
C ILE A 182 -0.07 -14.37 7.64
N LEU A 183 -0.41 -13.58 8.65
CA LEU A 183 -0.69 -12.16 8.55
C LEU A 183 0.59 -11.35 8.83
N ARG A 184 0.60 -10.09 8.45
CA ARG A 184 1.71 -9.21 8.80
C ARG A 184 1.47 -8.61 10.19
N SER A 185 2.36 -8.91 11.15
CA SER A 185 2.41 -8.19 12.42
C SER A 185 2.77 -6.72 12.17
N THR A 186 2.10 -5.81 12.88
CA THR A 186 2.39 -4.37 12.82
C THR A 186 3.13 -3.87 14.05
N GLU A 187 3.27 -4.69 15.08
CA GLU A 187 4.03 -4.34 16.27
C GLU A 187 5.53 -4.28 15.96
N ASN A 188 6.05 -5.33 15.30
CA ASN A 188 7.44 -5.36 14.87
C ASN A 188 7.63 -4.57 13.57
N GLY A 189 8.38 -3.47 13.63
CA GLY A 189 8.72 -2.62 12.49
C GLY A 189 7.86 -1.37 12.31
N TYR A 190 6.63 -1.33 12.86
CA TYR A 190 5.76 -0.15 12.78
C TYR A 190 5.33 0.40 14.14
N ASN A 191 5.62 -0.32 15.23
CA ASN A 191 5.24 0.01 16.60
C ASN A 191 3.71 0.28 16.77
N ILE A 192 2.88 -0.44 16.00
CA ILE A 192 1.43 -0.38 16.10
C ILE A 192 0.94 -1.64 16.82
N LYS A 193 0.55 -1.46 18.10
CA LYS A 193 0.18 -2.56 19.00
C LYS A 193 -1.22 -3.10 18.72
N ASN A 194 -1.41 -4.38 19.01
CA ASN A 194 -2.69 -5.09 18.95
C ASN A 194 -3.41 -4.99 17.59
N MET A 195 -2.65 -4.90 16.50
CA MET A 195 -3.15 -4.86 15.13
C MET A 195 -2.41 -5.85 14.24
N LEU A 196 -3.06 -6.27 13.15
CA LEU A 196 -2.49 -7.13 12.12
C LEU A 196 -2.87 -6.59 10.74
N ARG A 197 -1.97 -6.67 9.76
CA ARG A 197 -2.29 -6.35 8.37
C ARG A 197 -2.65 -7.61 7.60
N LEU A 198 -3.87 -7.66 7.08
CA LEU A 198 -4.41 -8.71 6.22
C LEU A 198 -4.33 -8.28 4.77
N THR A 199 -3.52 -8.95 3.96
CA THR A 199 -3.53 -8.76 2.50
C THR A 199 -4.77 -9.44 1.92
N ILE A 200 -5.47 -8.77 1.01
CA ILE A 200 -6.61 -9.34 0.27
C ILE A 200 -6.05 -10.31 -0.76
N GLY A 201 -6.23 -11.59 -0.51
CA GLY A 201 -5.74 -12.69 -1.35
C GLY A 201 -6.69 -13.06 -2.49
N SER A 202 -6.44 -14.20 -3.12
CA SER A 202 -7.38 -14.79 -4.06
C SER A 202 -8.72 -15.15 -3.40
N LYS A 203 -9.73 -15.49 -4.18
CA LYS A 203 -11.02 -15.99 -3.65
C LYS A 203 -10.79 -17.16 -2.69
N THR A 204 -9.97 -18.11 -3.07
CA THR A 204 -9.66 -19.32 -2.29
C THR A 204 -8.97 -18.97 -0.98
N ASP A 205 -7.97 -18.09 -1.00
CA ASP A 205 -7.24 -17.66 0.19
C ASP A 205 -8.15 -16.92 1.18
N ASN A 206 -8.98 -16.00 0.68
CA ASN A 206 -9.92 -15.27 1.51
C ASN A 206 -10.96 -16.21 2.17
N LEU A 207 -11.47 -17.22 1.43
CA LEU A 207 -12.39 -18.21 2.00
C LEU A 207 -11.69 -19.12 3.00
N LYS A 208 -10.43 -19.53 2.75
CA LYS A 208 -9.62 -20.30 3.70
C LYS A 208 -9.43 -19.51 5.00
N PHE A 209 -9.08 -18.23 4.89
CA PHE A 209 -8.95 -17.33 6.03
C PHE A 209 -10.26 -17.22 6.83
N MET A 210 -11.39 -16.98 6.18
CA MET A 210 -12.70 -16.87 6.86
C MET A 210 -13.07 -18.16 7.61
N ARG A 211 -12.82 -19.35 7.02
CA ARG A 211 -13.05 -20.64 7.68
C ARG A 211 -12.15 -20.81 8.92
N ALA A 212 -10.87 -20.46 8.79
CA ALA A 212 -9.92 -20.53 9.89
C ALA A 212 -10.32 -19.61 11.06
N VAL A 213 -10.78 -18.39 10.76
CA VAL A 213 -11.31 -17.45 11.78
C VAL A 213 -12.50 -18.05 12.51
N LYS A 214 -13.50 -18.57 11.79
CA LYS A 214 -14.65 -19.25 12.43
C LYS A 214 -14.19 -20.37 13.39
N GLY A 215 -13.25 -21.20 12.98
CA GLY A 215 -12.72 -22.28 13.83
C GLY A 215 -11.98 -21.78 15.08
N ILE A 216 -11.38 -20.59 15.06
CA ILE A 216 -10.72 -19.98 16.23
C ILE A 216 -11.76 -19.47 17.25
N PHE A 217 -12.92 -19.00 16.80
CA PHE A 217 -13.95 -18.45 17.68
C PHE A 217 -14.93 -19.49 18.20
N ASN A 218 -15.01 -20.67 17.54
CA ASN A 218 -15.85 -21.79 17.96
C ASN A 218 -15.11 -22.81 18.86
N SER A 219 -13.80 -22.66 19.02
CA SER A 219 -12.98 -23.39 19.97
C SER A 219 -12.83 -22.62 21.29
#